data_b404a5741e9c76507d183621638be626
#
_entry.id   b404a5741e9c76507d183621638be626
#
_cell.length_a   1.000
_cell.length_b   1.000
_cell.length_c   1.000
_cell.angle_alpha   90.00
_cell.angle_beta   90.00
_cell.angle_gamma   90.00
#
_symmetry.space_group_name_H-M   'P 1'
#
loop_
_entity.id
_entity.type
_entity.pdbx_description
1 polymer ?
#
loop_
_entity_poly.entity_id
_entity_poly.type
_entity_poly.pdbx_seq_one_letter_code
_entity_poly.pdbx_strand_id
1 'polypeptide(L)'
;KRQDQITIAEMLKDAGYYTAHIGKWHLGHSNGMSPNDQGFDDSLSLGGSYYLPENDPNVVNAKFDTSIDKMIWASGQYAAQFNGGDYFAPDKYVTDYYTDEALKVIENNQHRPFFLYLSHWAIHNPLQALRSDVKEMNHMRGHNLKVYSGMIRALDRSVGKIVEKLKDLDIYGKTLIIF
;
A
#
# COMPACT_ATOMS: atom_id res chain seq x y z
N LYS A 1 -6.08 14.68 -12.67
CA LYS A 1 -5.37 14.45 -13.92
C LYS A 1 -6.25 14.88 -15.10
N ARG A 2 -5.66 15.36 -16.19
CA ARG A 2 -6.34 15.56 -17.46
C ARG A 2 -6.33 14.24 -18.23
N GLN A 3 -7.46 13.85 -18.82
CA GLN A 3 -7.62 12.59 -19.55
C GLN A 3 -6.75 12.50 -20.83
N ASP A 4 -6.29 13.66 -21.33
CA ASP A 4 -5.42 13.75 -22.51
C ASP A 4 -3.92 13.54 -22.19
N GLN A 5 -3.57 13.28 -20.95
CA GLN A 5 -2.18 13.02 -20.53
C GLN A 5 -1.90 11.54 -20.39
N ILE A 6 -0.90 11.06 -21.11
CA ILE A 6 -0.43 9.69 -21.04
C ILE A 6 0.33 9.47 -19.73
N THR A 7 0.03 8.38 -19.03
CA THR A 7 0.74 7.96 -17.82
C THR A 7 1.93 7.08 -18.15
N ILE A 8 2.83 6.93 -17.18
CA ILE A 8 3.93 5.96 -17.30
C ILE A 8 3.41 4.52 -17.41
N ALA A 9 2.28 4.20 -16.77
CA ALA A 9 1.66 2.88 -16.85
C ALA A 9 1.14 2.59 -18.26
N GLU A 10 0.45 3.57 -18.90
CA GLU A 10 0.00 3.46 -20.30
C GLU A 10 1.19 3.27 -21.25
N MET A 11 2.25 4.07 -21.10
CA MET A 11 3.46 3.94 -21.94
C MET A 11 4.14 2.57 -21.80
N LEU A 12 4.26 2.07 -20.58
CA LEU A 12 4.90 0.78 -20.32
C LEU A 12 4.01 -0.38 -20.77
N LYS A 13 2.69 -0.27 -20.62
CA LYS A 13 1.74 -1.24 -21.16
C LYS A 13 1.83 -1.34 -22.68
N ASP A 14 1.90 -0.20 -23.38
CA ASP A 14 2.08 -0.16 -24.84
C ASP A 14 3.44 -0.76 -25.27
N ALA A 15 4.45 -0.68 -24.40
CA ALA A 15 5.75 -1.32 -24.58
C ALA A 15 5.77 -2.82 -24.22
N GLY A 16 4.63 -3.41 -23.84
CA GLY A 16 4.49 -4.83 -23.54
C GLY A 16 4.79 -5.23 -22.09
N TYR A 17 4.87 -4.27 -21.17
CA TYR A 17 4.97 -4.55 -19.75
C TYR A 17 3.60 -4.98 -19.18
N TYR A 18 3.59 -5.96 -18.28
CA TYR A 18 2.48 -6.13 -17.36
C TYR A 18 2.50 -5.01 -16.33
N THR A 19 1.37 -4.38 -16.07
CA THR A 19 1.29 -3.21 -15.21
C THR A 19 0.35 -3.45 -14.03
N ALA A 20 0.84 -3.27 -12.80
CA ALA A 20 0.07 -3.46 -11.58
C ALA A 20 0.15 -2.26 -10.65
N HIS A 21 -1.00 -1.87 -10.08
CA HIS A 21 -1.12 -0.89 -9.02
C HIS A 21 -1.53 -1.58 -7.71
N ILE A 22 -0.85 -1.28 -6.62
CA ILE A 22 -1.21 -1.74 -5.27
C ILE A 22 -1.13 -0.57 -4.29
N GLY A 23 -2.22 -0.28 -3.60
CA GLY A 23 -2.25 0.69 -2.52
C GLY A 23 -3.13 1.91 -2.77
N LYS A 24 -2.66 3.09 -2.35
CA LYS A 24 -3.41 4.34 -2.47
C LYS A 24 -3.44 4.86 -3.90
N TRP A 25 -4.65 5.04 -4.43
CA TRP A 25 -4.89 5.79 -5.65
C TRP A 25 -5.57 7.12 -5.32
N HIS A 26 -5.10 8.23 -5.88
CA HIS A 26 -5.59 9.57 -5.55
C HIS A 26 -6.02 10.39 -6.79
N LEU A 27 -6.13 9.76 -7.96
CA LEU A 27 -6.44 10.46 -9.20
C LEU A 27 -7.92 10.35 -9.61
N GLY A 28 -8.76 9.70 -8.80
CA GLY A 28 -10.18 9.48 -9.05
C GLY A 28 -10.53 8.02 -9.31
N HIS A 29 -11.83 7.70 -9.26
CA HIS A 29 -12.35 6.34 -9.42
C HIS A 29 -13.44 6.24 -10.49
N SER A 30 -13.77 7.35 -11.17
CA SER A 30 -14.83 7.44 -12.17
C SER A 30 -14.36 8.22 -13.40
N ASN A 31 -15.13 8.14 -14.47
CA ASN A 31 -14.91 8.92 -15.69
C ASN A 31 -13.50 8.73 -16.31
N GLY A 32 -13.04 7.50 -16.40
CA GLY A 32 -11.73 7.18 -16.98
C GLY A 32 -10.54 7.55 -16.09
N MET A 33 -10.72 7.62 -14.77
CA MET A 33 -9.68 8.05 -13.83
C MET A 33 -9.25 6.93 -12.86
N SER A 34 -9.86 5.74 -12.96
CA SER A 34 -9.43 4.58 -12.15
C SER A 34 -8.02 4.11 -12.56
N PRO A 35 -7.31 3.36 -11.71
CA PRO A 35 -6.02 2.80 -12.09
C PRO A 35 -6.08 2.02 -13.41
N ASN A 36 -7.11 1.19 -13.59
CA ASN A 36 -7.30 0.38 -14.80
C ASN A 36 -7.53 1.24 -16.05
N ASP A 37 -8.24 2.38 -15.93
CA ASP A 37 -8.39 3.35 -17.01
C ASP A 37 -7.09 4.11 -17.33
N GLN A 38 -6.13 4.07 -16.42
CA GLN A 38 -4.87 4.82 -16.48
C GLN A 38 -3.66 3.91 -16.79
N GLY A 39 -3.92 2.76 -17.41
CA GLY A 39 -2.88 1.88 -17.96
C GLY A 39 -2.45 0.72 -17.06
N PHE A 40 -3.10 0.50 -15.93
CA PHE A 40 -2.82 -0.68 -15.13
C PHE A 40 -3.69 -1.87 -15.55
N ASP A 41 -3.07 -3.04 -15.77
CA ASP A 41 -3.77 -4.30 -16.06
C ASP A 41 -4.55 -4.76 -14.83
N ASP A 42 -3.90 -4.72 -13.66
CA ASP A 42 -4.53 -5.02 -12.38
C ASP A 42 -4.33 -3.90 -11.36
N SER A 43 -5.35 -3.70 -10.53
CA SER A 43 -5.30 -2.74 -9.44
C SER A 43 -5.87 -3.32 -8.15
N LEU A 44 -5.10 -3.22 -7.07
CA LEU A 44 -5.55 -3.47 -5.71
C LEU A 44 -5.54 -2.15 -4.94
N SER A 45 -6.66 -1.48 -4.91
CA SER A 45 -6.78 -0.14 -4.36
C SER A 45 -7.16 -0.13 -2.88
N LEU A 46 -6.69 0.87 -2.16
CA LEU A 46 -7.15 1.16 -0.81
C LEU A 46 -8.63 1.57 -0.84
N GLY A 47 -9.46 0.83 -0.09
CA GLY A 47 -10.91 1.07 0.02
C GLY A 47 -11.31 1.80 1.31
N GLY A 48 -10.38 2.02 2.23
CA GLY A 48 -10.63 2.66 3.51
C GLY A 48 -9.41 3.39 4.05
N SER A 49 -9.45 3.79 5.32
CA SER A 49 -8.33 4.50 5.97
C SER A 49 -7.64 3.69 7.06
N TYR A 50 -8.28 2.64 7.57
CA TYR A 50 -7.72 1.83 8.65
C TYR A 50 -6.69 0.82 8.14
N TYR A 51 -5.64 0.61 8.94
CA TYR A 51 -4.64 -0.45 8.69
C TYR A 51 -5.05 -1.80 9.24
N LEU A 52 -5.87 -1.80 10.29
CA LEU A 52 -6.61 -2.90 10.88
C LEU A 52 -7.92 -2.34 11.46
N PRO A 53 -8.91 -3.17 11.73
CA PRO A 53 -10.08 -2.74 12.52
C PRO A 53 -9.64 -2.02 13.79
N GLU A 54 -10.29 -0.92 14.15
CA GLU A 54 -9.88 -0.07 15.27
C GLU A 54 -9.70 -0.84 16.58
N ASN A 55 -10.55 -1.84 16.81
CA ASN A 55 -10.57 -2.66 18.03
C ASN A 55 -9.82 -3.99 17.90
N ASP A 56 -9.01 -4.17 16.84
CA ASP A 56 -8.21 -5.39 16.67
C ASP A 56 -7.18 -5.49 17.81
N PRO A 57 -7.05 -6.67 18.47
CA PRO A 57 -6.10 -6.83 19.58
C PRO A 57 -4.63 -6.65 19.17
N ASN A 58 -4.31 -6.79 17.89
CA ASN A 58 -2.95 -6.66 17.38
C ASN A 58 -2.56 -5.23 16.98
N VAL A 59 -3.51 -4.29 17.03
CA VAL A 59 -3.24 -2.89 16.67
C VAL A 59 -2.99 -2.03 17.91
N VAL A 60 -2.18 -1.01 17.74
CA VAL A 60 -2.00 0.12 18.66
C VAL A 60 -2.36 1.39 17.93
N ASN A 61 -3.36 2.09 18.45
CA ASN A 61 -3.87 3.32 17.87
C ASN A 61 -3.25 4.53 18.56
N ALA A 62 -2.94 5.59 17.80
CA ALA A 62 -2.58 6.88 18.35
C ALA A 62 -3.53 7.94 17.81
N LYS A 63 -4.36 8.48 18.69
CA LYS A 63 -5.38 9.49 18.36
C LYS A 63 -4.93 10.88 18.79
N PHE A 64 -5.25 11.87 17.95
CA PHE A 64 -5.03 13.27 18.26
C PHE A 64 -6.34 13.98 18.61
N ASP A 65 -6.26 15.02 19.41
CA ASP A 65 -7.44 15.83 19.77
C ASP A 65 -7.67 16.97 18.75
N THR A 66 -7.69 16.61 17.46
CA THR A 66 -8.01 17.53 16.39
C THR A 66 -9.32 17.12 15.68
N SER A 67 -10.03 18.08 15.11
CA SER A 67 -11.27 17.81 14.38
C SER A 67 -11.06 16.87 13.20
N ILE A 68 -9.93 17.01 12.51
CA ILE A 68 -9.59 16.17 11.36
C ILE A 68 -9.34 14.73 11.81
N ASP A 69 -8.57 14.51 12.88
CA ASP A 69 -8.30 13.18 13.38
C ASP A 69 -9.58 12.49 13.86
N LYS A 70 -10.42 13.21 14.61
CA LYS A 70 -11.74 12.71 15.05
C LYS A 70 -12.62 12.30 13.88
N MET A 71 -12.63 13.08 12.80
CA MET A 71 -13.38 12.77 11.58
C MET A 71 -12.84 11.50 10.91
N ILE A 72 -11.52 11.35 10.79
CA ILE A 72 -10.87 10.18 10.20
C ILE A 72 -11.22 8.90 10.99
N TRP A 73 -11.18 8.98 12.33
CA TRP A 73 -11.56 7.85 13.19
C TRP A 73 -13.06 7.53 13.13
N ALA A 74 -13.92 8.54 13.00
CA ALA A 74 -15.37 8.33 12.94
C ALA A 74 -15.84 7.75 11.58
N SER A 75 -15.14 8.05 10.49
CA SER A 75 -15.48 7.62 9.13
C SER A 75 -14.57 6.51 8.59
N GLY A 76 -13.58 6.07 9.36
CA GLY A 76 -12.60 5.09 8.94
C GLY A 76 -13.22 3.74 8.60
N GLN A 77 -12.69 3.11 7.57
CA GLN A 77 -13.06 1.76 7.15
C GLN A 77 -11.80 0.93 6.91
N TYR A 78 -11.91 -0.36 7.15
CA TYR A 78 -10.88 -1.35 6.86
C TYR A 78 -11.30 -2.13 5.62
N ALA A 79 -10.83 -1.69 4.46
CA ALA A 79 -11.25 -2.23 3.18
C ALA A 79 -10.19 -2.08 2.10
N ALA A 80 -10.23 -2.99 1.13
CA ALA A 80 -9.51 -2.93 -0.14
C ALA A 80 -10.49 -3.24 -1.29
N GLN A 81 -10.09 -2.96 -2.52
CA GLN A 81 -10.88 -3.18 -3.72
C GLN A 81 -9.97 -3.66 -4.85
N PHE A 82 -10.35 -4.77 -5.50
CA PHE A 82 -9.61 -5.29 -6.65
C PHE A 82 -10.33 -4.95 -7.95
N ASN A 83 -9.62 -4.33 -8.90
CA ASN A 83 -10.10 -3.98 -10.25
C ASN A 83 -11.48 -3.29 -10.29
N GLY A 84 -11.75 -2.41 -9.31
CA GLY A 84 -13.03 -1.71 -9.24
C GLY A 84 -14.24 -2.58 -8.85
N GLY A 85 -14.02 -3.83 -8.43
CA GLY A 85 -15.06 -4.74 -7.93
C GLY A 85 -15.55 -4.38 -6.53
N ASP A 86 -16.14 -5.35 -5.83
CA ASP A 86 -16.65 -5.13 -4.48
C ASP A 86 -15.53 -4.88 -3.46
N TYR A 87 -15.85 -4.09 -2.44
CA TYR A 87 -14.97 -3.90 -1.30
C TYR A 87 -14.91 -5.15 -0.43
N PHE A 88 -13.72 -5.46 0.05
CA PHE A 88 -13.49 -6.55 0.99
C PHE A 88 -12.53 -6.14 2.10
N ALA A 89 -12.62 -6.80 3.25
CA ALA A 89 -11.67 -6.61 4.34
C ALA A 89 -10.40 -7.44 4.06
N PRO A 90 -9.20 -6.83 4.07
CA PRO A 90 -7.96 -7.59 4.07
C PRO A 90 -7.87 -8.53 5.28
N ASP A 91 -7.06 -9.58 5.20
CA ASP A 91 -6.92 -10.57 6.28
C ASP A 91 -5.83 -10.23 7.31
N LYS A 92 -5.10 -9.13 7.11
CA LYS A 92 -3.97 -8.69 7.95
C LYS A 92 -3.71 -7.19 7.84
N TYR A 93 -2.78 -6.68 8.62
CA TYR A 93 -2.34 -5.29 8.58
C TYR A 93 -2.06 -4.82 7.15
N VAL A 94 -2.69 -3.72 6.73
CA VAL A 94 -2.74 -3.28 5.31
C VAL A 94 -1.36 -3.18 4.68
N THR A 95 -0.35 -2.68 5.40
CA THR A 95 1.02 -2.60 4.86
C THR A 95 1.59 -3.98 4.55
N ASP A 96 1.39 -4.95 5.43
CA ASP A 96 1.84 -6.33 5.21
C ASP A 96 0.99 -7.02 4.12
N TYR A 97 -0.31 -6.75 4.07
CA TYR A 97 -1.20 -7.27 3.03
C TYR A 97 -0.76 -6.82 1.63
N TYR A 98 -0.54 -5.51 1.45
CA TYR A 98 -0.07 -4.98 0.16
C TYR A 98 1.33 -5.47 -0.19
N THR A 99 2.18 -5.69 0.80
CA THR A 99 3.49 -6.30 0.58
C THR A 99 3.36 -7.71 0.02
N ASP A 100 2.53 -8.55 0.65
CA ASP A 100 2.36 -9.94 0.23
C ASP A 100 1.74 -10.02 -1.19
N GLU A 101 0.79 -9.13 -1.52
CA GLU A 101 0.23 -9.03 -2.87
C GLU A 101 1.28 -8.54 -3.89
N ALA A 102 2.15 -7.59 -3.51
CA ALA A 102 3.26 -7.15 -4.34
C ALA A 102 4.26 -8.29 -4.62
N LEU A 103 4.57 -9.12 -3.61
CA LEU A 103 5.42 -10.28 -3.78
C LEU A 103 4.82 -11.30 -4.77
N LYS A 104 3.49 -11.52 -4.74
CA LYS A 104 2.79 -12.36 -5.72
C LYS A 104 2.88 -11.78 -7.14
N VAL A 105 2.69 -10.47 -7.29
CA VAL A 105 2.85 -9.80 -8.59
C VAL A 105 4.25 -10.02 -9.14
N ILE A 106 5.29 -9.83 -8.34
CA ILE A 106 6.70 -10.04 -8.74
C ILE A 106 6.92 -11.50 -9.16
N GLU A 107 6.49 -12.46 -8.34
CA GLU A 107 6.68 -13.89 -8.58
C GLU A 107 5.97 -14.36 -9.86
N ASN A 108 4.72 -13.94 -10.06
CA ASN A 108 3.92 -14.32 -11.22
C ASN A 108 4.42 -13.70 -12.53
N ASN A 109 5.21 -12.62 -12.44
CA ASN A 109 5.69 -11.90 -13.62
C ASN A 109 7.21 -11.94 -13.80
N GLN A 110 7.94 -12.77 -13.06
CA GLN A 110 9.40 -12.88 -13.12
C GLN A 110 9.98 -13.19 -14.50
N HIS A 111 9.18 -13.77 -15.41
CA HIS A 111 9.58 -14.20 -16.75
C HIS A 111 9.19 -13.20 -17.86
N ARG A 112 8.61 -12.06 -17.51
CA ARG A 112 8.22 -10.99 -18.46
C ARG A 112 8.50 -9.60 -17.88
N PRO A 113 8.62 -8.56 -18.70
CA PRO A 113 8.70 -7.19 -18.20
C PRO A 113 7.44 -6.85 -17.38
N PHE A 114 7.62 -6.22 -16.22
CA PHE A 114 6.51 -5.73 -15.41
C PHE A 114 6.82 -4.36 -14.82
N PHE A 115 5.76 -3.61 -14.56
CA PHE A 115 5.75 -2.36 -13.83
C PHE A 115 4.83 -2.49 -12.62
N LEU A 116 5.39 -2.43 -11.43
CA LEU A 116 4.62 -2.44 -10.17
C LEU A 116 4.68 -1.04 -9.54
N TYR A 117 3.54 -0.38 -9.43
CA TYR A 117 3.37 0.84 -8.65
C TYR A 117 2.78 0.49 -7.27
N LEU A 118 3.66 0.35 -6.28
CA LEU A 118 3.29 0.05 -4.89
C LEU A 118 3.21 1.35 -4.09
N SER A 119 2.03 1.93 -4.01
CA SER A 119 1.74 3.15 -3.27
C SER A 119 1.16 2.82 -1.88
N HIS A 120 2.02 2.45 -0.95
CA HIS A 120 1.62 2.14 0.41
C HIS A 120 0.77 3.26 1.04
N TRP A 121 -0.22 2.88 1.85
CA TRP A 121 -0.94 3.82 2.70
C TRP A 121 -0.08 4.34 3.85
N ALA A 122 0.86 3.52 4.35
CA ALA A 122 1.83 3.91 5.36
C ALA A 122 2.68 5.09 4.84
N ILE A 123 2.83 6.07 5.62
CA ILE A 123 2.58 6.32 7.03
C ILE A 123 1.47 7.38 7.23
N HIS A 124 0.41 7.30 6.47
CA HIS A 124 -0.71 8.25 6.52
C HIS A 124 -1.59 8.03 7.76
N ASN A 125 -2.30 9.07 8.20
CA ASN A 125 -3.33 8.95 9.24
C ASN A 125 -4.51 8.06 8.79
N PRO A 126 -5.17 7.35 9.74
CA PRO A 126 -4.98 7.35 11.17
C PRO A 126 -3.69 6.63 11.58
N LEU A 127 -3.07 7.05 12.70
CA LEU A 127 -1.87 6.36 13.17
C LEU A 127 -2.24 5.04 13.84
N GLN A 128 -2.00 3.96 13.14
CA GLN A 128 -2.22 2.57 13.56
C GLN A 128 -0.99 1.73 13.24
N ALA A 129 -0.40 1.09 14.22
CA ALA A 129 0.74 0.19 14.02
C ALA A 129 0.48 -1.17 14.66
N LEU A 130 1.14 -2.20 14.15
CA LEU A 130 1.15 -3.51 14.81
C LEU A 130 1.74 -3.39 16.21
N ARG A 131 1.12 -4.04 17.18
CA ARG A 131 1.59 -4.10 18.56
C ARG A 131 3.01 -4.66 18.68
N SER A 132 3.36 -5.62 17.83
CA SER A 132 4.73 -6.15 17.73
C SER A 132 5.74 -5.09 17.32
N ASP A 133 5.40 -4.25 16.32
CA ASP A 133 6.29 -3.17 15.86
C ASP A 133 6.43 -2.07 16.92
N VAL A 134 5.34 -1.71 17.61
CA VAL A 134 5.38 -0.70 18.69
C VAL A 134 6.23 -1.15 19.87
N LYS A 135 6.24 -2.45 20.20
CA LYS A 135 7.11 -3.00 21.25
C LYS A 135 8.60 -2.76 20.99
N GLU A 136 9.03 -2.85 19.74
CA GLU A 136 10.42 -2.57 19.37
C GLU A 136 10.80 -1.09 19.53
N MET A 137 9.82 -0.21 19.62
CA MET A 137 10.00 1.25 19.80
C MET A 137 10.05 1.67 21.27
N ASN A 138 10.40 0.78 22.21
CA ASN A 138 10.41 1.09 23.65
C ASN A 138 11.42 2.17 24.04
N HIS A 139 12.48 2.36 23.25
CA HIS A 139 13.46 3.41 23.42
C HIS A 139 12.93 4.81 23.07
N MET A 140 11.84 4.90 22.32
CA MET A 140 11.21 6.17 21.96
C MET A 140 10.36 6.73 23.11
N ARG A 141 10.26 8.07 23.19
CA ARG A 141 9.41 8.75 24.18
C ARG A 141 8.11 9.22 23.53
N GLY A 142 7.00 9.02 24.23
CA GLY A 142 5.68 9.44 23.79
C GLY A 142 4.96 8.38 22.95
N HIS A 143 3.65 8.22 23.24
CA HIS A 143 2.81 7.19 22.64
C HIS A 143 2.71 7.35 21.11
N ASN A 144 2.36 8.55 20.65
CA ASN A 144 2.15 8.81 19.22
C ASN A 144 3.41 8.56 18.39
N LEU A 145 4.58 8.95 18.93
CA LEU A 145 5.86 8.73 18.26
C LEU A 145 6.20 7.25 18.17
N LYS A 146 5.91 6.46 19.20
CA LYS A 146 6.08 4.99 19.14
C LYS A 146 5.23 4.35 18.07
N VAL A 147 3.96 4.74 17.98
CA VAL A 147 3.03 4.21 16.95
C VAL A 147 3.50 4.61 15.56
N TYR A 148 3.81 5.88 15.35
CA TYR A 148 4.34 6.37 14.07
C TYR A 148 5.62 5.63 13.64
N SER A 149 6.56 5.45 14.56
CA SER A 149 7.81 4.70 14.30
C SER A 149 7.54 3.22 14.00
N GLY A 150 6.54 2.62 14.65
CA GLY A 150 6.08 1.27 14.33
C GLY A 150 5.53 1.16 12.90
N MET A 151 4.82 2.18 12.41
CA MET A 151 4.36 2.23 11.02
C MET A 151 5.54 2.34 10.04
N ILE A 152 6.55 3.17 10.35
CA ILE A 152 7.78 3.26 9.54
C ILE A 152 8.49 1.91 9.49
N ARG A 153 8.60 1.21 10.63
CA ARG A 153 9.19 -0.12 10.68
C ARG A 153 8.46 -1.13 9.78
N ALA A 154 7.13 -1.08 9.75
CA ALA A 154 6.35 -1.93 8.86
C ALA A 154 6.62 -1.62 7.37
N LEU A 155 6.76 -0.35 7.02
CA LEU A 155 7.10 0.09 5.67
C LEU A 155 8.52 -0.36 5.27
N ASP A 156 9.50 -0.17 6.14
CA ASP A 156 10.89 -0.62 5.93
C ASP A 156 10.96 -2.14 5.74
N ARG A 157 10.23 -2.91 6.57
CA ARG A 157 10.09 -4.36 6.41
C ARG A 157 9.51 -4.75 5.05
N SER A 158 8.55 -3.98 4.53
CA SER A 158 7.98 -4.19 3.20
C SER A 158 9.04 -4.05 2.10
N VAL A 159 9.81 -2.96 2.14
CA VAL A 159 10.91 -2.72 1.18
C VAL A 159 11.94 -3.86 1.26
N GLY A 160 12.32 -4.27 2.46
CA GLY A 160 13.24 -5.40 2.68
C GLY A 160 12.75 -6.69 2.01
N LYS A 161 11.49 -7.08 2.26
CA LYS A 161 10.89 -8.28 1.66
C LYS A 161 10.86 -8.24 0.12
N ILE A 162 10.57 -7.08 -0.46
CA ILE A 162 10.54 -6.90 -1.92
C ILE A 162 11.95 -7.08 -2.49
N VAL A 163 12.96 -6.43 -1.89
CA VAL A 163 14.35 -6.55 -2.32
C VAL A 163 14.85 -8.00 -2.21
N GLU A 164 14.53 -8.68 -1.12
CA GLU A 164 14.86 -10.09 -0.92
C GLU A 164 14.20 -10.97 -2.00
N LYS A 165 12.90 -10.82 -2.25
CA LYS A 165 12.18 -11.56 -3.30
C LYS A 165 12.82 -11.37 -4.68
N LEU A 166 13.20 -10.16 -5.06
CA LEU A 166 13.86 -9.87 -6.34
C LEU A 166 15.23 -10.58 -6.44
N LYS A 167 15.97 -10.66 -5.32
CA LYS A 167 17.24 -11.41 -5.25
C LYS A 167 17.03 -12.91 -5.35
N ASP A 168 16.07 -13.45 -4.61
CA ASP A 168 15.74 -14.87 -4.60
C ASP A 168 15.33 -15.39 -5.99
N LEU A 169 14.68 -14.53 -6.77
CA LEU A 169 14.27 -14.81 -8.14
C LEU A 169 15.35 -14.50 -9.21
N ASP A 170 16.53 -14.04 -8.80
CA ASP A 170 17.63 -13.62 -9.69
C ASP A 170 17.25 -12.53 -10.72
N ILE A 171 16.34 -11.62 -10.35
CA ILE A 171 15.92 -10.50 -11.18
C ILE A 171 16.27 -9.13 -10.60
N TYR A 172 16.90 -9.07 -9.42
CA TYR A 172 17.26 -7.80 -8.77
C TYR A 172 18.15 -6.93 -9.66
N GLY A 173 19.18 -7.52 -10.32
CA GLY A 173 20.07 -6.80 -11.21
C GLY A 173 19.45 -6.31 -12.53
N LYS A 174 18.20 -6.72 -12.80
CA LYS A 174 17.42 -6.34 -14.00
C LYS A 174 16.20 -5.46 -13.64
N THR A 175 16.05 -5.10 -12.37
CA THR A 175 14.91 -4.34 -11.87
C THR A 175 15.34 -2.95 -11.41
N LEU A 176 14.76 -1.91 -11.98
CA LEU A 176 14.87 -0.55 -11.46
C LEU A 176 13.91 -0.36 -10.30
N ILE A 177 14.42 -0.04 -9.13
CA ILE A 177 13.64 0.30 -7.93
C ILE A 177 13.73 1.81 -7.72
N ILE A 178 12.59 2.46 -7.57
CA ILE A 178 12.48 3.89 -7.25
C ILE A 178 11.69 4.00 -5.94
N PHE A 179 12.28 4.71 -4.94
CA PHE A 179 11.67 4.97 -3.62
C PHE A 179 11.67 6.45 -3.33
#